data_9190542bba37142ee09c0ca8543ef774
#
_entry.id   9190542bba37142ee09c0ca8543ef774
#
_cell.length_a   1.000
_cell.length_b   1.000
_cell.length_c   1.000
_cell.angle_alpha   90.00
_cell.angle_beta   90.00
_cell.angle_gamma   90.00
#
_symmetry.space_group_name_H-M   'P 1'
#
loop_
_entity.id
_entity.type
_entity.pdbx_description
1 polymer ?
#
loop_
_entity_poly.entity_id
_entity_poly.type
_entity_poly.pdbx_seq_one_letter_code
_entity_poly.pdbx_strand_id
1 'polypeptide(L)'
;RINGTITPTVEKDMLISFNDAFRIVYDYAEQGDAFCQYIIGNVFFWRDDDRISLARDMITPPRLSWAKRIQQSLQKGSIQERIGALQGTVSDETLQENATTLAKEWFNKALNNGLAMFQGNLRNIYIDEGDFDNARRVALTAAELGNPTMILYTGLDCHEHGKFEDAFTWFTKGAALGQAESTAELADYYYHFYDTKELRRLIPYNPVKAIGLYRR
;
A
#
# COMPACT_ATOMS: atom_id res chain seq x y z
N ARG A 1 25.50 -29.69 24.87
CA ARG A 1 25.85 -29.30 23.48
C ARG A 1 25.22 -30.34 22.57
N ILE A 2 24.08 -30.02 21.94
CA ILE A 2 23.50 -30.84 20.87
C ILE A 2 23.85 -30.09 19.57
N ASN A 3 24.92 -30.54 18.94
CA ASN A 3 25.27 -30.16 17.57
C ASN A 3 24.39 -31.00 16.63
N GLY A 4 23.17 -30.56 16.42
CA GLY A 4 22.30 -31.06 15.33
C GLY A 4 22.66 -30.29 14.05
N THR A 5 23.57 -30.86 13.27
CA THR A 5 23.70 -30.45 11.85
C THR A 5 22.41 -30.85 11.13
N ILE A 6 21.60 -29.87 10.79
CA ILE A 6 20.43 -30.05 9.90
C ILE A 6 21.04 -30.52 8.56
N THR A 7 20.71 -31.73 8.16
CA THR A 7 21.20 -32.27 6.90
C THR A 7 20.52 -31.57 5.72
N PRO A 8 21.25 -31.28 4.62
CA PRO A 8 20.72 -30.57 3.46
C PRO A 8 19.46 -31.18 2.82
N THR A 9 19.18 -32.45 3.10
CA THR A 9 18.03 -33.20 2.60
C THR A 9 16.71 -32.73 3.26
N VAL A 10 16.73 -32.34 4.55
CA VAL A 10 15.54 -31.89 5.28
C VAL A 10 15.12 -30.49 4.86
N GLU A 11 16.08 -29.63 4.50
CA GLU A 11 15.79 -28.30 3.96
C GLU A 11 15.09 -28.36 2.59
N LYS A 12 15.46 -29.33 1.75
CA LYS A 12 14.91 -29.45 0.40
C LYS A 12 13.44 -29.90 0.37
N ASP A 13 13.02 -30.70 1.35
CA ASP A 13 11.66 -31.21 1.46
C ASP A 13 10.70 -30.22 2.17
N MET A 14 11.24 -29.18 2.84
CA MET A 14 10.45 -28.14 3.52
C MET A 14 10.27 -26.87 2.69
N LEU A 15 11.01 -26.70 1.59
CA LEU A 15 10.90 -25.52 0.73
C LEU A 15 9.78 -25.75 -0.30
N ILE A 16 8.61 -25.17 -0.02
CA ILE A 16 7.59 -24.95 -1.07
C ILE A 16 8.25 -24.11 -2.16
N SER A 17 8.16 -24.55 -3.43
CA SER A 17 8.69 -23.75 -4.51
C SER A 17 8.00 -22.36 -4.50
N PHE A 18 8.70 -21.30 -4.88
CA PHE A 18 8.12 -19.96 -4.96
C PHE A 18 6.83 -19.94 -5.78
N ASN A 19 6.79 -20.68 -6.88
CA ASN A 19 5.61 -20.80 -7.74
C ASN A 19 4.40 -21.46 -7.03
N ASP A 20 4.64 -22.48 -6.21
CA ASP A 20 3.57 -23.13 -5.47
C ASP A 20 3.07 -22.23 -4.32
N ALA A 21 3.98 -21.54 -3.63
CA ALA A 21 3.62 -20.56 -2.60
C ALA A 21 2.84 -19.39 -3.20
N PHE A 22 3.31 -18.84 -4.32
CA PHE A 22 2.62 -17.76 -5.03
C PHE A 22 1.22 -18.18 -5.48
N ARG A 23 1.07 -19.40 -5.98
CA ARG A 23 -0.25 -19.93 -6.40
C ARG A 23 -1.23 -19.99 -5.24
N ILE A 24 -0.77 -20.45 -4.07
CA ILE A 24 -1.62 -20.48 -2.86
C ILE A 24 -2.05 -19.06 -2.48
N VAL A 25 -1.11 -18.11 -2.41
CA VAL A 25 -1.41 -16.71 -2.11
C VAL A 25 -2.37 -16.11 -3.14
N TYR A 26 -2.17 -16.41 -4.42
CA TYR A 26 -3.04 -15.94 -5.49
C TYR A 26 -4.48 -16.48 -5.38
N ASP A 27 -4.63 -17.77 -5.09
CA ASP A 27 -5.95 -18.39 -4.90
C ASP A 27 -6.72 -17.75 -3.73
N TYR A 28 -6.06 -17.43 -2.61
CA TYR A 28 -6.66 -16.70 -1.49
C TYR A 28 -6.97 -15.24 -1.86
N ALA A 29 -6.08 -14.58 -2.58
CA ALA A 29 -6.30 -13.21 -3.05
C ALA A 29 -7.54 -13.09 -3.95
N GLU A 30 -7.75 -14.05 -4.88
CA GLU A 30 -8.95 -14.13 -5.73
C GLU A 30 -10.24 -14.42 -4.93
N GLN A 31 -10.12 -15.07 -3.77
CA GLN A 31 -11.23 -15.29 -2.83
C GLN A 31 -11.53 -14.07 -1.97
N GLY A 32 -10.76 -12.99 -2.09
CA GLY A 32 -10.98 -11.73 -1.39
C GLY A 32 -10.13 -11.54 -0.14
N ASP A 33 -9.15 -12.42 0.14
CA ASP A 33 -8.23 -12.20 1.25
C ASP A 33 -7.37 -10.95 1.01
N ALA A 34 -7.60 -9.92 1.83
CA ALA A 34 -7.01 -8.61 1.66
C ALA A 34 -5.48 -8.60 1.83
N PHE A 35 -4.95 -9.45 2.72
CA PHE A 35 -3.51 -9.55 2.93
C PHE A 35 -2.82 -10.26 1.76
N CYS A 36 -3.41 -11.34 1.25
CA CYS A 36 -2.94 -12.00 0.04
C CYS A 36 -2.98 -11.07 -1.19
N GLN A 37 -4.04 -10.25 -1.33
CA GLN A 37 -4.13 -9.22 -2.36
C GLN A 37 -3.00 -8.20 -2.26
N TYR A 38 -2.66 -7.76 -1.05
CA TYR A 38 -1.53 -6.88 -0.81
C TYR A 38 -0.19 -7.55 -1.17
N ILE A 39 0.01 -8.82 -0.81
CA ILE A 39 1.22 -9.58 -1.18
C ILE A 39 1.36 -9.64 -2.71
N ILE A 40 0.28 -9.96 -3.45
CA ILE A 40 0.30 -9.97 -4.90
C ILE A 40 0.65 -8.58 -5.46
N GLY A 41 0.06 -7.52 -4.91
CA GLY A 41 0.41 -6.15 -5.27
C GLY A 41 1.90 -5.84 -5.11
N ASN A 42 2.50 -6.26 -3.99
CA ASN A 42 3.94 -6.08 -3.76
C ASN A 42 4.82 -6.87 -4.73
N VAL A 43 4.43 -8.08 -5.11
CA VAL A 43 5.17 -8.86 -6.12
C VAL A 43 5.28 -8.09 -7.44
N PHE A 44 4.26 -7.33 -7.82
CA PHE A 44 4.29 -6.49 -9.02
C PHE A 44 4.90 -5.10 -8.79
N PHE A 45 4.90 -4.61 -7.56
CA PHE A 45 5.41 -3.27 -7.23
C PHE A 45 6.94 -3.22 -7.11
N TRP A 46 7.55 -4.19 -6.44
CA TRP A 46 8.99 -4.20 -6.23
C TRP A 46 9.72 -4.62 -7.51
N ARG A 47 10.64 -3.75 -7.97
CA ARG A 47 11.37 -3.86 -9.24
C ARG A 47 12.50 -4.90 -9.15
N ASP A 48 12.14 -6.16 -9.16
CA ASP A 48 13.10 -7.25 -9.04
C ASP A 48 13.02 -8.14 -10.30
N ASP A 49 14.16 -8.62 -10.81
CA ASP A 49 14.22 -9.50 -11.99
C ASP A 49 13.37 -10.77 -11.81
N ASP A 50 13.17 -11.19 -10.56
CA ASP A 50 12.30 -12.31 -10.20
C ASP A 50 10.82 -12.06 -10.54
N ARG A 51 10.37 -10.79 -10.63
CA ARG A 51 8.99 -10.43 -11.02
C ARG A 51 8.74 -10.60 -12.51
N ILE A 52 9.72 -10.28 -13.33
CA ILE A 52 9.67 -10.53 -14.77
C ILE A 52 9.64 -12.03 -15.01
N SER A 53 10.43 -12.80 -14.26
CA SER A 53 10.41 -14.26 -14.24
C SER A 53 9.05 -14.77 -13.78
N LEU A 54 8.49 -14.24 -12.69
CA LEU A 54 7.18 -14.63 -12.19
C LEU A 54 6.06 -14.33 -13.19
N ALA A 55 6.06 -13.16 -13.79
CA ALA A 55 5.10 -12.82 -14.84
C ALA A 55 5.22 -13.78 -16.03
N ARG A 56 6.44 -14.16 -16.41
CA ARG A 56 6.69 -15.19 -17.44
C ARG A 56 6.12 -16.54 -17.00
N ASP A 57 6.39 -17.00 -15.80
CA ASP A 57 5.95 -18.28 -15.28
C ASP A 57 4.42 -18.34 -15.09
N MET A 58 3.79 -17.22 -14.75
CA MET A 58 2.34 -17.09 -14.66
C MET A 58 1.65 -17.23 -16.01
N ILE A 59 2.33 -16.91 -17.11
CA ILE A 59 1.76 -16.86 -18.47
C ILE A 59 2.25 -18.05 -19.32
N THR A 60 3.35 -18.72 -18.94
CA THR A 60 3.86 -19.88 -19.67
C THR A 60 3.09 -21.15 -19.29
N PRO A 61 2.44 -21.84 -20.23
CA PRO A 61 1.66 -23.03 -19.87
C PRO A 61 2.55 -24.21 -19.48
N PRO A 62 2.24 -24.88 -18.37
CA PRO A 62 1.59 -26.17 -18.53
C PRO A 62 0.28 -26.37 -17.73
N ARG A 63 -0.30 -25.34 -17.12
CA ARG A 63 -1.51 -25.52 -16.30
C ARG A 63 -2.65 -24.61 -16.76
N LEU A 64 -3.35 -25.06 -17.80
CA LEU A 64 -4.45 -24.37 -18.51
C LEU A 64 -5.56 -23.78 -17.61
N SER A 65 -5.83 -24.33 -16.44
CA SER A 65 -6.91 -23.85 -15.57
C SER A 65 -6.52 -22.55 -14.84
N TRP A 66 -5.27 -22.43 -14.44
CA TRP A 66 -4.72 -21.29 -13.76
C TRP A 66 -4.41 -20.13 -14.72
N ALA A 67 -3.75 -20.44 -15.84
CA ALA A 67 -3.54 -19.49 -16.93
C ALA A 67 -4.86 -18.91 -17.47
N LYS A 68 -5.95 -19.70 -17.55
CA LYS A 68 -7.27 -19.19 -17.94
C LYS A 68 -7.84 -18.20 -16.94
N ARG A 69 -7.67 -18.38 -15.63
CA ARG A 69 -8.17 -17.45 -14.60
C ARG A 69 -7.41 -16.12 -14.66
N ILE A 70 -6.08 -16.19 -14.78
CA ILE A 70 -5.25 -15.01 -15.01
C ILE A 70 -5.62 -14.33 -16.31
N GLN A 71 -5.79 -15.08 -17.38
CA GLN A 71 -6.21 -14.59 -18.68
C GLN A 71 -7.56 -13.87 -18.63
N GLN A 72 -8.51 -14.32 -17.84
CA GLN A 72 -9.80 -13.66 -17.65
C GLN A 72 -9.70 -12.38 -16.80
N SER A 73 -8.86 -12.37 -15.77
CA SER A 73 -8.61 -11.17 -14.96
C SER A 73 -7.77 -10.12 -15.70
N LEU A 74 -6.95 -10.55 -16.66
CA LEU A 74 -6.09 -9.71 -17.48
C LEU A 74 -6.74 -9.20 -18.79
N GLN A 75 -8.01 -9.51 -19.05
CA GLN A 75 -8.70 -9.23 -20.33
C GLN A 75 -8.93 -7.74 -20.66
N LYS A 76 -8.37 -6.80 -19.93
CA LYS A 76 -8.45 -5.37 -20.25
C LYS A 76 -7.24 -4.79 -21.00
N GLY A 77 -6.52 -5.57 -21.73
CA GLY A 77 -5.47 -5.13 -22.65
C GLY A 77 -5.16 -6.24 -23.64
N SER A 78 -4.71 -5.93 -24.84
CA SER A 78 -4.56 -6.96 -25.86
C SER A 78 -3.59 -8.06 -25.40
N ILE A 79 -4.09 -9.29 -25.40
CA ILE A 79 -3.33 -10.48 -25.01
C ILE A 79 -2.05 -10.63 -25.85
N GLN A 80 -2.09 -10.16 -27.11
CA GLN A 80 -0.96 -10.17 -28.02
C GLN A 80 0.21 -9.28 -27.59
N GLU A 81 -0.05 -8.08 -27.05
CA GLU A 81 0.99 -7.20 -26.52
C GLU A 81 1.67 -7.82 -25.30
N ARG A 82 0.90 -8.53 -24.47
CA ARG A 82 1.40 -9.20 -23.26
C ARG A 82 2.16 -10.49 -23.57
N ILE A 83 1.71 -11.28 -24.54
CA ILE A 83 2.43 -12.46 -25.05
C ILE A 83 3.71 -12.02 -25.78
N GLY A 84 3.67 -10.93 -26.53
CA GLY A 84 4.83 -10.35 -27.16
C GLY A 84 5.91 -9.90 -26.14
N ALA A 85 5.49 -9.29 -25.02
CA ALA A 85 6.37 -8.93 -23.91
C ALA A 85 7.11 -10.15 -23.34
N LEU A 86 6.37 -11.23 -23.14
CA LEU A 86 6.89 -12.49 -22.59
C LEU A 86 7.80 -13.25 -23.56
N GLN A 87 7.68 -12.98 -24.84
CA GLN A 87 8.54 -13.54 -25.89
C GLN A 87 9.79 -12.67 -26.17
N GLY A 88 10.01 -11.62 -25.37
CA GLY A 88 11.14 -10.71 -25.54
C GLY A 88 10.99 -9.67 -26.64
N THR A 89 9.75 -9.46 -27.12
CA THR A 89 9.44 -8.48 -28.20
C THR A 89 8.89 -7.15 -27.69
N VAL A 90 8.67 -6.99 -26.36
CA VAL A 90 8.19 -5.76 -25.72
C VAL A 90 9.30 -5.14 -24.90
N SER A 91 9.39 -3.81 -24.91
CA SER A 91 10.41 -3.08 -24.14
C SER A 91 10.25 -3.28 -22.63
N ASP A 92 11.37 -3.17 -21.89
CA ASP A 92 11.36 -3.23 -20.42
C ASP A 92 10.43 -2.16 -19.81
N GLU A 93 10.29 -1.01 -20.46
CA GLU A 93 9.36 0.07 -20.09
C GLU A 93 7.90 -0.40 -20.07
N THR A 94 7.46 -1.05 -21.14
CA THR A 94 6.08 -1.56 -21.26
C THR A 94 5.79 -2.67 -20.26
N LEU A 95 6.78 -3.51 -19.95
CA LEU A 95 6.66 -4.54 -18.89
C LEU A 95 6.50 -3.87 -17.53
N GLN A 96 7.20 -2.78 -17.30
CA GLN A 96 7.18 -2.03 -16.06
C GLN A 96 5.85 -1.29 -15.84
N GLU A 97 5.31 -0.65 -16.89
CA GLU A 97 3.98 -0.02 -16.86
C GLU A 97 2.88 -1.05 -16.55
N ASN A 98 2.95 -2.23 -17.16
CA ASN A 98 2.00 -3.31 -16.90
C ASN A 98 2.12 -3.85 -15.46
N ALA A 99 3.32 -3.97 -14.91
CA ALA A 99 3.54 -4.40 -13.54
C ALA A 99 2.99 -3.38 -12.54
N THR A 100 3.24 -2.08 -12.75
CA THR A 100 2.70 -1.01 -11.92
C THR A 100 1.17 -0.99 -11.95
N THR A 101 0.56 -1.18 -13.12
CA THR A 101 -0.89 -1.27 -13.27
C THR A 101 -1.47 -2.45 -12.48
N LEU A 102 -0.85 -3.62 -12.57
CA LEU A 102 -1.26 -4.79 -11.79
C LEU A 102 -1.09 -4.59 -10.28
N ALA A 103 0.03 -4.01 -9.86
CA ALA A 103 0.26 -3.66 -8.46
C ALA A 103 -0.86 -2.74 -7.95
N LYS A 104 -1.18 -1.69 -8.70
CA LYS A 104 -2.24 -0.74 -8.38
C LYS A 104 -3.61 -1.41 -8.26
N GLU A 105 -3.96 -2.32 -9.19
CA GLU A 105 -5.21 -3.08 -9.13
C GLU A 105 -5.30 -3.92 -7.86
N TRP A 106 -4.27 -4.67 -7.50
CA TRP A 106 -4.25 -5.53 -6.33
C TRP A 106 -4.22 -4.75 -5.01
N PHE A 107 -3.48 -3.64 -4.94
CA PHE A 107 -3.51 -2.77 -3.77
C PHE A 107 -4.89 -2.12 -3.55
N ASN A 108 -5.58 -1.71 -4.63
CA ASN A 108 -6.95 -1.21 -4.52
C ASN A 108 -7.92 -2.29 -4.03
N LYS A 109 -7.81 -3.53 -4.51
CA LYS A 109 -8.60 -4.67 -3.99
C LYS A 109 -8.36 -4.84 -2.49
N ALA A 110 -7.10 -4.88 -2.06
CA ALA A 110 -6.73 -5.02 -0.64
C ALA A 110 -7.31 -3.90 0.23
N LEU A 111 -7.24 -2.65 -0.24
CA LEU A 111 -7.81 -1.50 0.46
C LEU A 111 -9.34 -1.62 0.58
N ASN A 112 -10.01 -1.96 -0.51
CA ASN A 112 -11.46 -2.13 -0.54
C ASN A 112 -11.95 -3.28 0.35
N ASN A 113 -11.08 -4.28 0.58
CA ASN A 113 -11.32 -5.38 1.51
C ASN A 113 -10.82 -5.08 2.94
N GLY A 114 -10.55 -3.82 3.26
CA GLY A 114 -10.29 -3.35 4.63
C GLY A 114 -8.83 -3.37 5.06
N LEU A 115 -7.87 -3.74 4.20
CA LEU A 115 -6.46 -3.70 4.54
C LEU A 115 -5.89 -2.29 4.40
N ALA A 116 -5.87 -1.55 5.49
CA ALA A 116 -5.38 -0.16 5.51
C ALA A 116 -3.87 -0.03 5.73
N MET A 117 -3.24 -1.03 6.39
CA MET A 117 -1.91 -0.86 7.00
C MET A 117 -0.77 -0.57 6.03
N PHE A 118 -0.82 -1.04 4.80
CA PHE A 118 0.31 -1.00 3.87
C PHE A 118 0.04 -0.18 2.61
N GLN A 119 -0.89 0.78 2.67
CA GLN A 119 -1.36 1.51 1.49
C GLN A 119 -0.44 2.66 1.04
N GLY A 120 0.74 2.81 1.66
CA GLY A 120 1.73 3.80 1.24
C GLY A 120 2.19 3.61 -0.21
N ASN A 121 2.41 2.37 -0.61
CA ASN A 121 2.83 2.04 -1.98
C ASN A 121 1.77 2.47 -3.01
N LEU A 122 0.50 2.17 -2.76
CA LEU A 122 -0.60 2.59 -3.65
C LEU A 122 -0.70 4.11 -3.78
N ARG A 123 -0.62 4.81 -2.64
CA ARG A 123 -0.61 6.28 -2.64
C ARG A 123 0.57 6.84 -3.43
N ASN A 124 1.78 6.29 -3.25
CA ASN A 124 2.97 6.74 -3.96
C ASN A 124 2.88 6.50 -5.47
N ILE A 125 2.33 5.36 -5.91
CA ILE A 125 2.07 5.12 -7.33
C ILE A 125 1.21 6.25 -7.92
N TYR A 126 0.13 6.63 -7.25
CA TYR A 126 -0.73 7.70 -7.74
C TYR A 126 -0.03 9.07 -7.74
N ILE A 127 0.86 9.34 -6.76
CA ILE A 127 1.67 10.57 -6.74
C ILE A 127 2.65 10.59 -7.91
N ASP A 128 3.34 9.48 -8.17
CA ASP A 128 4.31 9.37 -9.26
C ASP A 128 3.64 9.51 -10.64
N GLU A 129 2.37 9.10 -10.76
CA GLU A 129 1.52 9.30 -11.94
C GLU A 129 0.94 10.73 -12.04
N GLY A 130 1.11 11.58 -11.01
CA GLY A 130 0.49 12.91 -10.93
C GLY A 130 -1.01 12.88 -10.62
N ASP A 131 -1.56 11.73 -10.24
CA ASP A 131 -2.96 11.54 -9.88
C ASP A 131 -3.19 11.81 -8.39
N PHE A 132 -3.09 13.10 -8.03
CA PHE A 132 -3.21 13.54 -6.64
C PHE A 132 -4.60 13.28 -6.04
N ASP A 133 -5.65 13.24 -6.86
CA ASP A 133 -7.01 12.97 -6.39
C ASP A 133 -7.16 11.53 -5.90
N ASN A 134 -6.65 10.56 -6.65
CA ASN A 134 -6.65 9.17 -6.21
C ASN A 134 -5.65 8.94 -5.05
N ALA A 135 -4.50 9.61 -5.04
CA ALA A 135 -3.57 9.57 -3.89
C ALA A 135 -4.25 10.03 -2.59
N ARG A 136 -5.00 11.14 -2.65
CA ARG A 136 -5.79 11.69 -1.54
C ARG A 136 -6.91 10.74 -1.12
N ARG A 137 -7.64 10.16 -2.08
CA ARG A 137 -8.69 9.17 -1.82
C ARG A 137 -8.15 7.95 -1.08
N VAL A 138 -7.01 7.41 -1.51
CA VAL A 138 -6.35 6.26 -0.85
C VAL A 138 -5.94 6.63 0.58
N ALA A 139 -5.34 7.81 0.78
CA ALA A 139 -4.95 8.28 2.11
C ALA A 139 -6.17 8.40 3.04
N LEU A 140 -7.25 9.03 2.57
CA LEU A 140 -8.48 9.19 3.34
C LEU A 140 -9.10 7.84 3.73
N THR A 141 -9.29 6.94 2.76
CA THR A 141 -9.87 5.61 3.02
C THR A 141 -9.02 4.82 4.02
N ALA A 142 -7.70 4.82 3.87
CA ALA A 142 -6.82 4.13 4.80
C ALA A 142 -6.78 4.79 6.19
N ALA A 143 -6.91 6.11 6.27
CA ALA A 143 -7.02 6.86 7.53
C ALA A 143 -8.33 6.55 8.27
N GLU A 144 -9.44 6.43 7.56
CA GLU A 144 -10.73 6.03 8.11
C GLU A 144 -10.66 4.63 8.71
N LEU A 145 -9.98 3.72 8.03
CA LEU A 145 -9.70 2.35 8.49
C LEU A 145 -8.63 2.27 9.59
N GLY A 146 -8.06 3.39 10.02
CA GLY A 146 -7.16 3.47 11.16
C GLY A 146 -5.66 3.35 10.86
N ASN A 147 -5.22 3.52 9.62
CA ASN A 147 -3.79 3.58 9.30
C ASN A 147 -3.16 4.86 9.90
N PRO A 148 -2.21 4.75 10.84
CA PRO A 148 -1.67 5.93 11.52
C PRO A 148 -0.97 6.91 10.55
N THR A 149 -0.17 6.39 9.63
CA THR A 149 0.54 7.22 8.65
C THR A 149 -0.43 7.99 7.75
N MET A 150 -1.51 7.34 7.31
CA MET A 150 -2.52 7.98 6.46
C MET A 150 -3.38 8.97 7.25
N ILE A 151 -3.59 8.73 8.55
CA ILE A 151 -4.22 9.72 9.46
C ILE A 151 -3.40 11.02 9.47
N LEU A 152 -2.08 10.92 9.64
CA LEU A 152 -1.20 12.09 9.60
C LEU A 152 -1.28 12.81 8.24
N TYR A 153 -1.11 12.09 7.14
CA TYR A 153 -1.15 12.69 5.80
C TYR A 153 -2.50 13.34 5.49
N THR A 154 -3.60 12.73 5.91
CA THR A 154 -4.94 13.32 5.74
C THR A 154 -5.10 14.58 6.58
N GLY A 155 -4.56 14.60 7.80
CA GLY A 155 -4.54 15.79 8.64
C GLY A 155 -3.73 16.92 8.03
N LEU A 156 -2.54 16.63 7.51
CA LEU A 156 -1.69 17.62 6.83
C LEU A 156 -2.34 18.15 5.54
N ASP A 157 -2.93 17.28 4.73
CA ASP A 157 -3.67 17.70 3.52
C ASP A 157 -4.85 18.62 3.87
N CYS A 158 -5.60 18.30 4.92
CA CYS A 158 -6.66 19.17 5.41
C CYS A 158 -6.11 20.54 5.88
N HIS A 159 -4.98 20.54 6.58
CA HIS A 159 -4.33 21.76 7.03
C HIS A 159 -3.89 22.66 5.86
N GLU A 160 -3.20 22.09 4.88
CA GLU A 160 -2.73 22.80 3.68
C GLU A 160 -3.88 23.42 2.88
N HIS A 161 -5.06 22.80 2.90
CA HIS A 161 -6.26 23.31 2.24
C HIS A 161 -7.12 24.22 3.13
N GLY A 162 -6.62 24.63 4.31
CA GLY A 162 -7.33 25.52 5.24
C GLY A 162 -8.50 24.87 5.98
N LYS A 163 -8.65 23.56 5.91
CA LYS A 163 -9.69 22.79 6.62
C LYS A 163 -9.22 22.45 8.04
N PHE A 164 -9.01 23.48 8.85
CA PHE A 164 -8.36 23.35 10.16
C PHE A 164 -9.13 22.51 11.17
N GLU A 165 -10.45 22.48 11.11
CA GLU A 165 -11.31 21.65 11.97
C GLU A 165 -11.12 20.16 11.67
N ASP A 166 -11.13 19.81 10.38
CA ASP A 166 -10.86 18.44 9.93
C ASP A 166 -9.44 18.02 10.30
N ALA A 167 -8.46 18.87 10.04
CA ALA A 167 -7.05 18.62 10.41
C ALA A 167 -6.88 18.35 11.91
N PHE A 168 -7.49 19.19 12.74
CA PHE A 168 -7.48 19.01 14.20
C PHE A 168 -8.08 17.67 14.63
N THR A 169 -9.16 17.27 13.96
CA THR A 169 -9.84 15.98 14.21
C THR A 169 -8.92 14.81 13.86
N TRP A 170 -8.24 14.87 12.71
CA TRP A 170 -7.30 13.85 12.28
C TRP A 170 -6.07 13.77 13.19
N PHE A 171 -5.46 14.89 13.57
CA PHE A 171 -4.33 14.91 14.50
C PHE A 171 -4.73 14.40 15.87
N THR A 172 -5.93 14.71 16.35
CA THR A 172 -6.47 14.16 17.60
C THR A 172 -6.61 12.65 17.55
N LYS A 173 -7.11 12.10 16.42
CA LYS A 173 -7.21 10.65 16.18
C LYS A 173 -5.83 9.99 16.16
N GLY A 174 -4.86 10.58 15.47
CA GLY A 174 -3.50 10.06 15.40
C GLY A 174 -2.80 10.08 16.77
N ALA A 175 -2.93 11.17 17.51
CA ALA A 175 -2.40 11.29 18.87
C ALA A 175 -3.02 10.27 19.85
N ALA A 176 -4.30 9.96 19.69
CA ALA A 176 -4.98 8.91 20.47
C ALA A 176 -4.46 7.50 20.17
N LEU A 177 -3.96 7.27 18.96
CA LEU A 177 -3.29 6.03 18.56
C LEU A 177 -1.80 5.99 18.95
N GLY A 178 -1.29 7.03 19.63
CA GLY A 178 0.11 7.11 20.06
C GLY A 178 1.09 7.51 18.97
N GLN A 179 0.63 8.08 17.87
CA GLN A 179 1.50 8.56 16.80
C GLN A 179 2.15 9.88 17.19
N ALA A 180 3.49 9.88 17.26
CA ALA A 180 4.26 11.02 17.75
C ALA A 180 4.09 12.26 16.86
N GLU A 181 4.13 12.11 15.55
CA GLU A 181 3.98 13.19 14.58
C GLU A 181 2.60 13.87 14.69
N SER A 182 1.54 13.09 14.73
CA SER A 182 0.19 13.63 14.94
C SER A 182 0.03 14.30 16.31
N THR A 183 0.76 13.80 17.32
CA THR A 183 0.77 14.39 18.65
C THR A 183 1.48 15.75 18.64
N ALA A 184 2.57 15.88 17.89
CA ALA A 184 3.29 17.13 17.69
C ALA A 184 2.43 18.16 16.94
N GLU A 185 1.80 17.77 15.83
CA GLU A 185 0.88 18.64 15.08
C GLU A 185 -0.29 19.13 15.96
N LEU A 186 -0.85 18.23 16.78
CA LEU A 186 -1.89 18.61 17.73
C LEU A 186 -1.40 19.60 18.79
N ALA A 187 -0.15 19.47 19.24
CA ALA A 187 0.48 20.41 20.16
C ALA A 187 0.66 21.79 19.51
N ASP A 188 1.09 21.83 18.24
CA ASP A 188 1.22 23.06 17.46
C ASP A 188 -0.11 23.78 17.33
N TYR A 189 -1.21 23.05 17.15
CA TYR A 189 -2.55 23.63 17.15
C TYR A 189 -2.91 24.27 18.49
N TYR A 190 -2.64 23.64 19.63
CA TYR A 190 -2.90 24.23 20.95
C TYR A 190 -1.95 25.39 21.29
N TYR A 191 -0.74 25.40 20.73
CA TYR A 191 0.21 26.49 20.90
C TYR A 191 -0.04 27.64 19.93
N HIS A 192 -0.96 27.49 18.97
CA HIS A 192 -1.22 28.41 17.86
C HIS A 192 0.02 28.72 17.01
N PHE A 193 0.84 27.70 16.78
CA PHE A 193 2.05 27.85 15.97
C PHE A 193 1.74 28.42 14.58
N TYR A 194 0.66 27.98 13.98
CA TYR A 194 0.21 28.43 12.64
C TYR A 194 -0.57 29.75 12.63
N ASP A 195 -0.87 30.31 13.77
CA ASP A 195 -1.44 31.66 14.05
C ASP A 195 -2.42 32.23 13.01
N THR A 196 -3.43 31.43 12.59
CA THR A 196 -4.49 31.91 11.73
C THR A 196 -5.71 32.38 12.54
N LYS A 197 -6.52 33.32 11.97
CA LYS A 197 -7.75 33.78 12.62
C LYS A 197 -8.76 32.65 12.83
N GLU A 198 -8.83 31.74 11.88
CA GLU A 198 -9.69 30.56 11.89
C GLU A 198 -9.30 29.63 13.04
N LEU A 199 -8.02 29.35 13.17
CA LEU A 199 -7.47 28.46 14.21
C LEU A 199 -7.72 29.02 15.61
N ARG A 200 -7.53 30.34 15.81
CA ARG A 200 -7.84 31.01 17.08
C ARG A 200 -9.30 30.94 17.49
N ARG A 201 -10.23 30.84 16.51
CA ARG A 201 -11.66 30.68 16.77
C ARG A 201 -12.05 29.24 17.10
N LEU A 202 -11.40 28.27 16.46
CA LEU A 202 -11.71 26.86 16.60
C LEU A 202 -11.12 26.26 17.87
N ILE A 203 -9.88 26.63 18.21
CA ILE A 203 -9.12 25.99 19.26
C ILE A 203 -8.58 27.06 20.22
N PRO A 204 -8.95 27.00 21.51
CA PRO A 204 -8.42 27.94 22.51
C PRO A 204 -6.91 27.72 22.71
N TYR A 205 -6.15 28.82 22.76
CA TYR A 205 -4.74 28.80 23.08
C TYR A 205 -4.50 28.10 24.44
N ASN A 206 -3.73 27.02 24.44
CA ASN A 206 -3.45 26.25 25.65
C ASN A 206 -2.01 25.73 25.66
N PRO A 207 -1.05 26.59 26.07
CA PRO A 207 0.37 26.22 26.07
C PRO A 207 0.68 25.07 27.04
N VAL A 208 -0.06 24.97 28.15
CA VAL A 208 0.14 23.88 29.12
C VAL A 208 -0.19 22.51 28.47
N LYS A 209 -1.29 22.45 27.72
CA LYS A 209 -1.68 21.25 26.99
C LYS A 209 -0.69 20.95 25.88
N ALA A 210 -0.25 21.95 25.12
CA ALA A 210 0.77 21.80 24.09
C ALA A 210 2.07 21.21 24.65
N ILE A 211 2.61 21.77 25.74
CA ILE A 211 3.82 21.25 26.43
C ILE A 211 3.61 19.80 26.90
N GLY A 212 2.43 19.47 27.40
CA GLY A 212 2.09 18.10 27.81
C GLY A 212 2.06 17.11 26.67
N LEU A 213 1.69 17.54 25.48
CA LEU A 213 1.71 16.74 24.25
C LEU A 213 3.14 16.53 23.72
N TYR A 214 3.96 17.58 23.65
CA TYR A 214 5.36 17.49 23.19
C TYR A 214 6.25 16.58 24.08
N ARG A 215 5.83 16.27 25.29
CA ARG A 215 6.58 15.41 26.21
C ARG A 215 6.21 13.93 26.11
N ARG A 216 5.27 13.59 25.29
CA ARG A 216 4.82 12.21 25.07
C ARG A 216 5.56 11.56 23.93
#